data_454a4b41ec1ae2ff525e3051163cdd29
#
_entry.id   454a4b41ec1ae2ff525e3051163cdd29
#
_cell.length_a   1.000
_cell.length_b   1.000
_cell.length_c   1.000
_cell.angle_alpha   90.00
_cell.angle_beta   90.00
_cell.angle_gamma   90.00
#
_symmetry.space_group_name_H-M   'P 1'
#
loop_
_entity.id
_entity.type
_entity.pdbx_description
1 polymer ?
#
loop_
_entity_poly.entity_id
_entity_poly.type
_entity_poly.pdbx_seq_one_letter_code
_entity_poly.pdbx_strand_id
1 'polypeptide(L)'
;MTLRPIVIVLVCATLLFTSGCSILPESEPATLYRLPSSDVQPVTPSSDAITTRQRLAVAAPQAGHLLSSNRIVVYPEGNIVNVYEGARWQEDAPDLLQSRLITGLQQSRLFASVGSDSLPSERLLLSELRHFQSDYATHPPTVKVQLDVQLVSTQNRASIATQSFTTSAQSISTDIPDVVNAFGIASDELAEELVNWLANQEEANTLD
;
A
#
# COMPACT_ATOMS: atom_id res chain seq x y z
N MET A 1 -32.04 -56.24 -39.58
CA MET A 1 -32.67 -55.95 -38.27
C MET A 1 -31.61 -55.72 -37.16
N THR A 2 -30.47 -55.03 -37.44
CA THR A 2 -29.28 -54.89 -36.56
C THR A 2 -28.88 -53.45 -36.27
N LEU A 3 -29.68 -52.45 -36.73
CA LEU A 3 -29.33 -51.04 -36.58
C LEU A 3 -29.65 -50.50 -35.17
N ARG A 4 -30.61 -51.06 -34.45
CA ARG A 4 -31.06 -50.61 -33.12
C ARG A 4 -29.98 -50.71 -32.00
N PRO A 5 -29.21 -51.84 -31.90
CA PRO A 5 -28.22 -51.93 -30.82
C PRO A 5 -27.01 -50.97 -31.03
N ILE A 6 -26.65 -50.67 -32.29
CA ILE A 6 -25.52 -49.77 -32.59
C ILE A 6 -25.84 -48.31 -32.22
N VAL A 7 -27.10 -47.87 -32.46
CA VAL A 7 -27.54 -46.51 -32.09
C VAL A 7 -27.55 -46.35 -30.56
N ILE A 8 -28.01 -47.37 -29.82
CA ILE A 8 -28.01 -47.33 -28.34
C ILE A 8 -26.62 -47.25 -27.77
N VAL A 9 -25.66 -48.02 -28.32
CA VAL A 9 -24.26 -47.96 -27.87
C VAL A 9 -23.62 -46.59 -28.18
N LEU A 10 -23.92 -45.98 -29.33
CA LEU A 10 -23.41 -44.68 -29.70
C LEU A 10 -23.98 -43.53 -28.80
N VAL A 11 -25.26 -43.62 -28.44
CA VAL A 11 -25.90 -42.64 -27.52
C VAL A 11 -25.36 -42.78 -26.10
N CYS A 12 -25.15 -44.02 -25.62
CA CYS A 12 -24.50 -44.25 -24.32
C CYS A 12 -23.06 -43.77 -24.28
N ALA A 13 -22.29 -43.93 -25.36
CA ALA A 13 -20.90 -43.42 -25.43
C ALA A 13 -20.83 -41.89 -25.44
N THR A 14 -21.75 -41.22 -26.07
CA THR A 14 -21.79 -39.71 -26.05
C THR A 14 -22.21 -39.14 -24.71
N LEU A 15 -23.02 -39.85 -23.91
CA LEU A 15 -23.43 -39.43 -22.55
C LEU A 15 -22.33 -39.57 -21.51
N LEU A 16 -21.29 -40.40 -21.75
CA LEU A 16 -20.17 -40.60 -20.83
C LEU A 16 -19.08 -39.48 -20.95
N PHE A 17 -19.09 -38.67 -22.00
CA PHE A 17 -18.14 -37.58 -22.20
C PHE A 17 -18.56 -36.23 -21.61
N THR A 18 -19.75 -36.11 -21.02
CA THR A 18 -20.24 -34.84 -20.47
C THR A 18 -19.97 -34.62 -18.97
N SER A 19 -19.32 -35.55 -18.28
CA SER A 19 -18.86 -35.32 -16.90
C SER A 19 -17.55 -34.54 -16.87
N GLY A 20 -17.58 -33.30 -17.36
CA GLY A 20 -16.53 -32.34 -17.12
C GLY A 20 -16.56 -31.96 -15.64
N CYS A 21 -15.74 -32.61 -14.82
CA CYS A 21 -15.46 -32.12 -13.47
C CYS A 21 -14.85 -30.74 -13.60
N SER A 22 -15.61 -29.70 -13.28
CA SER A 22 -15.11 -28.36 -13.03
C SER A 22 -14.29 -28.41 -11.73
N ILE A 23 -13.03 -28.79 -11.82
CA ILE A 23 -12.05 -28.61 -10.72
C ILE A 23 -11.60 -27.14 -10.78
N LEU A 24 -12.53 -26.23 -10.51
CA LEU A 24 -12.16 -24.87 -10.11
C LEU A 24 -11.78 -24.97 -8.63
N PRO A 25 -10.53 -24.67 -8.26
CA PRO A 25 -10.17 -24.55 -6.85
C PRO A 25 -11.09 -23.50 -6.24
N GLU A 26 -11.92 -23.91 -5.29
CA GLU A 26 -12.74 -22.99 -4.50
C GLU A 26 -11.76 -22.12 -3.72
N SER A 27 -11.65 -20.84 -4.09
CA SER A 27 -10.83 -19.87 -3.36
C SER A 27 -11.48 -19.70 -2.00
N GLU A 28 -10.79 -20.09 -0.92
CA GLU A 28 -11.28 -19.84 0.44
C GLU A 28 -11.57 -18.35 0.62
N PRO A 29 -12.72 -18.01 1.22
CA PRO A 29 -13.08 -16.61 1.42
C PRO A 29 -12.06 -15.94 2.34
N ALA A 30 -11.37 -14.92 1.82
CA ALA A 30 -10.41 -14.15 2.60
C ALA A 30 -11.10 -13.00 3.34
N THR A 31 -10.70 -12.75 4.58
CA THR A 31 -11.07 -11.54 5.32
C THR A 31 -10.30 -10.35 4.74
N LEU A 32 -11.04 -9.29 4.36
CA LEU A 32 -10.44 -8.07 3.84
C LEU A 32 -10.22 -7.06 4.95
N TYR A 33 -9.00 -6.53 5.01
CA TYR A 33 -8.58 -5.53 5.97
C TYR A 33 -8.32 -4.19 5.29
N ARG A 34 -8.74 -3.12 5.93
CA ARG A 34 -8.32 -1.75 5.60
C ARG A 34 -7.09 -1.40 6.42
N LEU A 35 -6.24 -0.52 5.90
CA LEU A 35 -5.19 0.07 6.71
C LEU A 35 -5.84 1.04 7.72
N PRO A 36 -5.77 0.77 9.03
CA PRO A 36 -6.37 1.63 10.03
C PRO A 36 -5.74 3.03 9.98
N SER A 37 -6.52 4.06 10.28
CA SER A 37 -6.03 5.43 10.48
C SER A 37 -6.11 5.76 11.94
N SER A 38 -5.01 6.28 12.50
CA SER A 38 -5.09 7.10 13.70
C SER A 38 -5.58 8.50 13.29
N ASP A 39 -6.23 9.21 14.21
CA ASP A 39 -6.50 10.63 14.02
C ASP A 39 -5.16 11.38 14.10
N VAL A 40 -4.49 11.56 12.95
CA VAL A 40 -3.28 12.38 12.88
C VAL A 40 -3.66 13.80 13.28
N GLN A 41 -3.06 14.28 14.36
CA GLN A 41 -3.30 15.66 14.82
C GLN A 41 -2.74 16.60 13.74
N PRO A 42 -3.55 17.57 13.24
CA PRO A 42 -3.06 18.52 12.25
C PRO A 42 -1.93 19.36 12.85
N VAL A 43 -0.76 19.34 12.21
CA VAL A 43 0.28 20.34 12.46
C VAL A 43 -0.32 21.70 12.12
N THR A 44 -0.43 22.60 13.10
CA THR A 44 -1.00 23.93 12.89
C THR A 44 0.07 24.81 12.23
N PRO A 45 0.02 25.09 10.92
CA PRO A 45 0.97 26.02 10.31
C PRO A 45 0.68 27.45 10.77
N SER A 46 1.73 28.24 10.95
CA SER A 46 1.60 29.69 11.19
C SER A 46 0.79 30.35 10.07
N SER A 47 -0.14 31.20 10.45
CA SER A 47 -1.23 31.73 9.62
C SER A 47 -0.84 32.59 8.40
N ASP A 48 0.43 32.98 8.21
CA ASP A 48 0.81 34.06 7.30
C ASP A 48 1.36 33.68 5.92
N ALA A 49 1.46 32.34 5.60
CA ALA A 49 2.13 31.86 4.39
C ALA A 49 1.17 31.31 3.30
N ILE A 50 -0.08 31.71 3.23
CA ILE A 50 -1.09 31.09 2.35
C ILE A 50 -0.92 31.48 0.86
N THR A 51 -0.21 32.55 0.52
CA THR A 51 -0.26 33.17 -0.82
C THR A 51 0.66 32.52 -1.87
N THR A 52 1.60 31.67 -1.49
CA THR A 52 2.61 31.10 -2.42
C THR A 52 2.75 29.57 -2.35
N ARG A 53 1.84 28.88 -1.72
CA ARG A 53 1.94 27.44 -1.57
C ARG A 53 1.79 26.73 -2.91
N GLN A 54 2.71 25.80 -3.17
CA GLN A 54 2.70 24.96 -4.37
C GLN A 54 1.70 23.82 -4.24
N ARG A 55 1.34 23.20 -5.38
CA ARG A 55 0.54 21.97 -5.43
C ARG A 55 1.47 20.78 -5.47
N LEU A 56 1.17 19.75 -4.68
CA LEU A 56 1.91 18.50 -4.62
C LEU A 56 1.08 17.36 -5.20
N ALA A 57 1.63 16.64 -6.15
CA ALA A 57 1.16 15.34 -6.58
C ALA A 57 1.94 14.24 -5.86
N VAL A 58 1.25 13.20 -5.45
CA VAL A 58 1.84 12.00 -4.83
C VAL A 58 1.56 10.83 -5.78
N ALA A 59 2.61 10.27 -6.37
CA ALA A 59 2.49 9.06 -7.18
C ALA A 59 2.30 7.83 -6.27
N ALA A 60 1.62 6.80 -6.76
CA ALA A 60 1.58 5.52 -6.06
C ALA A 60 3.02 4.97 -5.94
N PRO A 61 3.44 4.53 -4.75
CA PRO A 61 4.77 3.97 -4.55
C PRO A 61 5.03 2.80 -5.51
N GLN A 62 6.18 2.79 -6.16
CA GLN A 62 6.64 1.58 -6.85
C GLN A 62 7.00 0.52 -5.81
N ALA A 63 6.77 -0.74 -6.11
CA ALA A 63 7.09 -1.83 -5.20
C ALA A 63 7.47 -3.10 -5.94
N GLY A 64 8.20 -3.99 -5.28
CA GLY A 64 8.44 -5.34 -5.78
C GLY A 64 7.14 -6.14 -5.89
N HIS A 65 7.12 -7.17 -6.75
CA HIS A 65 5.91 -7.93 -7.10
C HIS A 65 5.07 -8.40 -5.90
N LEU A 66 5.71 -8.79 -4.79
CA LEU A 66 4.98 -9.27 -3.61
C LEU A 66 4.25 -8.12 -2.89
N LEU A 67 4.89 -6.96 -2.78
CA LEU A 67 4.31 -5.76 -2.16
C LEU A 67 3.33 -5.02 -3.10
N SER A 68 3.45 -5.19 -4.43
CA SER A 68 2.50 -4.68 -5.42
C SER A 68 1.24 -5.55 -5.50
N SER A 69 0.75 -6.03 -4.37
CA SER A 69 -0.44 -6.88 -4.28
C SER A 69 -1.20 -6.60 -2.99
N ASN A 70 -2.42 -7.11 -2.91
CA ASN A 70 -3.24 -7.02 -1.71
C ASN A 70 -2.92 -8.07 -0.64
N ARG A 71 -1.76 -8.73 -0.73
CA ARG A 71 -1.35 -9.73 0.27
C ARG A 71 -0.72 -9.05 1.48
N ILE A 72 -1.04 -9.55 2.68
CA ILE A 72 -0.39 -9.11 3.91
C ILE A 72 0.88 -9.93 4.08
N VAL A 73 2.04 -9.29 3.89
CA VAL A 73 3.35 -9.96 3.89
C VAL A 73 3.84 -10.17 5.31
N VAL A 74 4.44 -11.34 5.55
CA VAL A 74 5.03 -11.73 6.83
C VAL A 74 6.38 -12.39 6.65
N TYR A 75 7.31 -12.09 7.54
CA TYR A 75 8.59 -12.77 7.70
C TYR A 75 8.53 -13.66 8.95
N PRO A 76 8.19 -14.96 8.80
CA PRO A 76 8.08 -15.86 9.93
C PRO A 76 9.43 -16.17 10.58
N GLU A 77 10.51 -16.21 9.80
CA GLU A 77 11.87 -16.50 10.26
C GLU A 77 12.92 -15.99 9.26
N GLY A 78 13.85 -15.17 9.73
CA GLY A 78 15.00 -14.72 8.95
C GLY A 78 14.62 -14.13 7.59
N ASN A 79 15.08 -14.76 6.49
CA ASN A 79 14.81 -14.32 5.12
C ASN A 79 13.64 -15.08 4.45
N ILE A 80 12.88 -15.86 5.22
CA ILE A 80 11.72 -16.58 4.70
C ILE A 80 10.57 -15.56 4.57
N VAL A 81 10.00 -15.47 3.36
CA VAL A 81 8.86 -14.59 3.07
C VAL A 81 7.61 -15.43 2.88
N ASN A 82 6.52 -15.02 3.51
CA ASN A 82 5.22 -15.66 3.40
C ASN A 82 4.11 -14.57 3.38
N VAL A 83 2.86 -14.99 3.33
CA VAL A 83 1.68 -14.14 3.45
C VAL A 83 0.71 -14.76 4.45
N TYR A 84 -0.09 -13.93 5.13
CA TYR A 84 -1.14 -14.45 6.00
C TYR A 84 -2.22 -15.16 5.18
N GLU A 85 -2.47 -16.43 5.51
CA GLU A 85 -3.57 -17.19 4.90
C GLU A 85 -4.92 -16.59 5.31
N GLY A 86 -5.89 -16.63 4.40
CA GLY A 86 -7.25 -16.15 4.67
C GLY A 86 -7.38 -14.65 4.98
N ALA A 87 -6.30 -13.85 4.85
CA ALA A 87 -6.30 -12.41 5.08
C ALA A 87 -5.71 -11.66 3.87
N ARG A 88 -6.32 -10.52 3.54
CA ARG A 88 -5.90 -9.66 2.43
C ARG A 88 -6.13 -8.20 2.79
N TRP A 89 -5.35 -7.32 2.23
CA TRP A 89 -5.71 -5.93 2.13
C TRP A 89 -6.91 -5.75 1.18
N GLN A 90 -7.72 -4.71 1.39
CA GLN A 90 -8.83 -4.38 0.47
C GLN A 90 -8.34 -3.83 -0.88
N GLU A 91 -7.14 -3.23 -0.90
CA GLU A 91 -6.46 -2.66 -2.08
C GLU A 91 -5.01 -3.13 -2.06
N ASP A 92 -4.25 -2.87 -3.13
CA ASP A 92 -2.82 -3.17 -3.13
C ASP A 92 -2.06 -2.27 -2.13
N ALA A 93 -1.01 -2.79 -1.50
CA ALA A 93 -0.31 -2.08 -0.44
C ALA A 93 0.23 -0.70 -0.87
N PRO A 94 0.75 -0.49 -2.10
CA PRO A 94 1.13 0.84 -2.57
C PRO A 94 -0.02 1.84 -2.59
N ASP A 95 -1.24 1.43 -2.99
CA ASP A 95 -2.42 2.31 -3.06
C ASP A 95 -2.91 2.68 -1.66
N LEU A 96 -2.89 1.73 -0.73
CA LEU A 96 -3.18 2.00 0.69
C LEU A 96 -2.22 3.04 1.27
N LEU A 97 -0.92 2.89 0.99
CA LEU A 97 0.07 3.82 1.50
C LEU A 97 -0.02 5.19 0.81
N GLN A 98 -0.23 5.24 -0.53
CA GLN A 98 -0.47 6.49 -1.24
C GLN A 98 -1.65 7.27 -0.62
N SER A 99 -2.77 6.60 -0.38
CA SER A 99 -3.96 7.20 0.23
C SER A 99 -3.65 7.74 1.63
N ARG A 100 -2.85 7.02 2.42
CA ARG A 100 -2.39 7.46 3.75
C ARG A 100 -1.53 8.72 3.66
N LEU A 101 -0.52 8.73 2.78
CA LEU A 101 0.37 9.87 2.58
C LEU A 101 -0.40 11.11 2.11
N ILE A 102 -1.31 10.97 1.14
CA ILE A 102 -2.17 12.06 0.67
C ILE A 102 -2.99 12.63 1.82
N THR A 103 -3.60 11.76 2.64
CA THR A 103 -4.41 12.21 3.79
C THR A 103 -3.58 12.99 4.80
N GLY A 104 -2.42 12.49 5.22
CA GLY A 104 -1.54 13.18 6.16
C GLY A 104 -1.06 14.52 5.62
N LEU A 105 -0.67 14.58 4.35
CA LEU A 105 -0.24 15.81 3.68
C LEU A 105 -1.35 16.82 3.50
N GLN A 106 -2.60 16.41 3.24
CA GLN A 106 -3.77 17.30 3.20
C GLN A 106 -4.07 17.89 4.58
N GLN A 107 -3.99 17.06 5.62
CA GLN A 107 -4.21 17.51 7.00
C GLN A 107 -3.14 18.51 7.49
N SER A 108 -1.89 18.35 7.05
CA SER A 108 -0.80 19.27 7.40
C SER A 108 -0.98 20.68 6.85
N ARG A 109 -1.78 20.84 5.78
CA ARG A 109 -1.98 22.12 5.08
C ARG A 109 -0.67 22.77 4.60
N LEU A 110 0.38 21.98 4.40
CA LEU A 110 1.68 22.47 3.95
C LEU A 110 1.64 22.95 2.49
N PHE A 111 0.82 22.32 1.65
CA PHE A 111 0.64 22.63 0.23
C PHE A 111 -0.72 23.29 -0.04
N ALA A 112 -0.83 24.03 -1.16
CA ALA A 112 -2.11 24.59 -1.62
C ALA A 112 -3.15 23.51 -1.93
N SER A 113 -2.68 22.40 -2.49
CA SER A 113 -3.46 21.18 -2.68
C SER A 113 -2.54 19.97 -2.76
N VAL A 114 -3.04 18.83 -2.32
CA VAL A 114 -2.38 17.52 -2.42
C VAL A 114 -3.34 16.53 -3.05
N GLY A 115 -2.87 15.75 -4.02
CA GLY A 115 -3.65 14.72 -4.69
C GLY A 115 -2.77 13.69 -5.38
N SER A 116 -3.38 12.76 -6.12
CA SER A 116 -2.64 11.82 -6.95
C SER A 116 -1.94 12.52 -8.13
N ASP A 117 -1.04 11.83 -8.78
CA ASP A 117 -0.28 12.32 -9.92
C ASP A 117 -1.08 12.49 -11.23
N SER A 118 -2.38 12.17 -11.21
CA SER A 118 -3.32 12.44 -12.30
C SER A 118 -3.65 13.92 -12.49
N LEU A 119 -3.34 14.78 -11.51
CA LEU A 119 -3.63 16.21 -11.54
C LEU A 119 -2.35 17.04 -11.76
N PRO A 120 -2.45 18.21 -12.49
CA PRO A 120 -1.32 19.11 -12.65
C PRO A 120 -0.83 19.65 -11.31
N SER A 121 0.49 19.61 -11.10
CA SER A 121 1.15 20.07 -9.88
C SER A 121 2.52 20.68 -10.19
N GLU A 122 3.05 21.50 -9.30
CA GLU A 122 4.42 22.05 -9.39
C GLU A 122 5.46 21.09 -8.81
N ARG A 123 5.02 20.25 -7.87
CA ARG A 123 5.84 19.26 -7.19
C ARG A 123 5.26 17.86 -7.38
N LEU A 124 6.13 16.88 -7.54
CA LEU A 124 5.77 15.48 -7.62
C LEU A 124 6.60 14.69 -6.61
N LEU A 125 5.92 13.93 -5.74
CA LEU A 125 6.52 12.96 -4.85
C LEU A 125 6.50 11.60 -5.53
N LEU A 126 7.67 11.10 -5.89
CA LEU A 126 7.92 9.73 -6.33
C LEU A 126 8.40 8.93 -5.15
N SER A 127 8.05 7.63 -5.09
CA SER A 127 8.52 6.78 -4.01
C SER A 127 8.62 5.31 -4.40
N GLU A 128 9.43 4.57 -3.62
CA GLU A 128 9.57 3.12 -3.72
C GLU A 128 9.34 2.50 -2.33
N LEU A 129 8.36 1.60 -2.25
CA LEU A 129 8.02 0.85 -1.05
C LEU A 129 8.96 -0.35 -0.92
N ARG A 130 9.93 -0.26 0.01
CA ARG A 130 10.93 -1.29 0.26
C ARG A 130 10.47 -2.36 1.22
N HIS A 131 9.79 -1.94 2.29
CA HIS A 131 9.26 -2.83 3.32
C HIS A 131 7.82 -2.43 3.68
N PHE A 132 6.96 -3.43 3.75
CA PHE A 132 5.58 -3.34 4.25
C PHE A 132 5.17 -4.73 4.72
N GLN A 133 5.72 -5.16 5.85
CA GLN A 133 5.56 -6.52 6.36
C GLN A 133 5.59 -6.57 7.88
N SER A 134 5.07 -7.67 8.43
CA SER A 134 5.30 -8.06 9.82
C SER A 134 6.49 -9.01 9.91
N ASP A 135 7.25 -8.92 10.99
CA ASP A 135 8.46 -9.69 11.25
C ASP A 135 8.34 -10.39 12.61
N TYR A 136 8.49 -11.71 12.61
CA TYR A 136 8.43 -12.55 13.80
C TYR A 136 9.79 -12.79 14.47
N ALA A 137 10.82 -11.99 14.14
CA ALA A 137 12.04 -11.92 14.94
C ALA A 137 11.74 -11.50 16.39
N THR A 138 10.61 -10.83 16.61
CA THR A 138 10.05 -10.49 17.94
C THR A 138 8.69 -11.16 18.14
N HIS A 139 8.33 -11.40 19.39
CA HIS A 139 7.01 -11.95 19.79
C HIS A 139 6.40 -11.08 20.90
N PRO A 140 5.28 -10.38 20.65
CA PRO A 140 4.52 -10.28 19.38
C PRO A 140 5.35 -9.70 18.23
N PRO A 141 4.90 -9.91 16.94
CA PRO A 141 5.65 -9.48 15.78
C PRO A 141 5.74 -7.95 15.69
N THR A 142 6.78 -7.48 15.03
CA THR A 142 6.96 -6.05 14.72
C THR A 142 6.65 -5.82 13.25
N VAL A 143 5.80 -4.84 12.97
CA VAL A 143 5.57 -4.34 11.60
C VAL A 143 6.69 -3.38 11.24
N LYS A 144 7.19 -3.47 10.02
CA LYS A 144 8.17 -2.56 9.43
C LYS A 144 7.61 -1.96 8.15
N VAL A 145 7.69 -0.63 8.04
CA VAL A 145 7.41 0.13 6.82
C VAL A 145 8.65 0.91 6.43
N GLN A 146 9.07 0.78 5.17
CA GLN A 146 10.21 1.57 4.63
C GLN A 146 9.83 2.11 3.25
N LEU A 147 10.01 3.41 3.08
CA LEU A 147 9.72 4.16 1.87
C LEU A 147 10.91 5.02 1.49
N ASP A 148 11.44 4.83 0.29
CA ASP A 148 12.40 5.74 -0.31
C ASP A 148 11.64 6.76 -1.14
N VAL A 149 11.89 8.06 -0.93
CA VAL A 149 11.16 9.14 -1.61
C VAL A 149 12.08 10.06 -2.38
N GLN A 150 11.54 10.64 -3.45
CA GLN A 150 12.17 11.65 -4.27
C GLN A 150 11.17 12.76 -4.56
N LEU A 151 11.46 13.99 -4.11
CA LEU A 151 10.72 15.18 -4.48
C LEU A 151 11.28 15.75 -5.77
N VAL A 152 10.40 15.99 -6.76
CA VAL A 152 10.77 16.40 -8.11
C VAL A 152 10.00 17.67 -8.49
N SER A 153 10.67 18.62 -9.15
CA SER A 153 10.00 19.73 -9.85
C SER A 153 9.41 19.23 -11.16
N THR A 154 8.11 19.47 -11.38
CA THR A 154 7.45 19.07 -12.64
C THR A 154 7.80 20.00 -13.81
N GLN A 155 8.27 21.24 -13.54
CA GLN A 155 8.61 22.23 -14.56
C GLN A 155 9.87 21.86 -15.34
N ASN A 156 10.92 21.43 -14.66
CA ASN A 156 12.23 21.11 -15.25
C ASN A 156 12.66 19.66 -15.05
N ARG A 157 11.83 18.84 -14.38
CA ARG A 157 12.11 17.44 -14.00
C ARG A 157 13.37 17.27 -13.15
N ALA A 158 13.79 18.31 -12.44
CA ALA A 158 14.94 18.22 -11.55
C ALA A 158 14.53 17.57 -10.22
N SER A 159 15.40 16.69 -9.72
CA SER A 159 15.30 16.20 -8.34
C SER A 159 15.61 17.34 -7.38
N ILE A 160 14.73 17.58 -6.42
CA ILE A 160 14.90 18.62 -5.40
C ILE A 160 15.56 18.03 -4.17
N ALA A 161 15.01 16.91 -3.68
CA ALA A 161 15.51 16.24 -2.49
C ALA A 161 15.12 14.75 -2.52
N THR A 162 15.88 13.94 -1.80
CA THR A 162 15.63 12.51 -1.59
C THR A 162 15.75 12.16 -0.13
N GLN A 163 14.96 11.21 0.35
CA GLN A 163 15.02 10.71 1.72
C GLN A 163 14.55 9.26 1.79
N SER A 164 15.07 8.51 2.74
CA SER A 164 14.58 7.18 3.11
C SER A 164 13.96 7.24 4.50
N PHE A 165 12.73 6.78 4.64
CA PHE A 165 12.01 6.69 5.91
C PHE A 165 11.85 5.24 6.30
N THR A 166 12.02 4.94 7.59
CA THR A 166 11.82 3.59 8.13
C THR A 166 11.13 3.70 9.48
N THR A 167 9.93 3.21 9.57
CA THR A 167 9.13 3.19 10.79
C THR A 167 8.80 1.77 11.19
N SER A 168 8.48 1.56 12.47
CA SER A 168 8.11 0.24 12.97
C SER A 168 7.17 0.33 14.15
N ALA A 169 6.23 -0.61 14.23
CA ALA A 169 5.31 -0.72 15.37
C ALA A 169 5.20 -2.18 15.81
N GLN A 170 5.34 -2.44 17.10
CA GLN A 170 5.12 -3.77 17.63
C GLN A 170 3.63 -4.03 17.78
N SER A 171 3.17 -5.19 17.30
CA SER A 171 1.80 -5.65 17.53
C SER A 171 1.58 -5.98 19.00
N ILE A 172 0.36 -5.85 19.50
CA ILE A 172 0.01 -6.24 20.89
C ILE A 172 -0.19 -7.75 21.05
N SER A 173 -0.46 -8.46 19.95
CA SER A 173 -0.58 -9.92 19.91
C SER A 173 -0.16 -10.49 18.55
N THR A 174 -0.31 -11.80 18.37
CA THR A 174 -0.12 -12.47 17.07
C THR A 174 -1.38 -12.52 16.22
N ASP A 175 -2.50 -12.01 16.71
CA ASP A 175 -3.77 -11.99 15.98
C ASP A 175 -3.71 -11.00 14.81
N ILE A 176 -4.23 -11.41 13.64
CA ILE A 176 -4.15 -10.60 12.43
C ILE A 176 -4.73 -9.17 12.61
N PRO A 177 -5.87 -8.95 13.29
CA PRO A 177 -6.37 -7.60 13.54
C PRO A 177 -5.38 -6.71 14.30
N ASP A 178 -4.64 -7.26 15.27
CA ASP A 178 -3.64 -6.52 16.04
C ASP A 178 -2.40 -6.20 15.20
N VAL A 179 -1.98 -7.14 14.37
CA VAL A 179 -0.91 -6.91 13.38
C VAL A 179 -1.32 -5.83 12.38
N VAL A 180 -2.57 -5.85 11.89
CA VAL A 180 -3.12 -4.81 11.01
C VAL A 180 -3.13 -3.44 11.69
N ASN A 181 -3.46 -3.37 12.99
CA ASN A 181 -3.36 -2.13 13.74
C ASN A 181 -1.92 -1.60 13.83
N ALA A 182 -0.94 -2.48 14.01
CA ALA A 182 0.48 -2.09 13.99
C ALA A 182 0.92 -1.55 12.61
N PHE A 183 0.40 -2.08 11.49
CA PHE A 183 0.60 -1.48 10.16
C PHE A 183 0.05 -0.05 10.08
N GLY A 184 -1.13 0.19 10.67
CA GLY A 184 -1.70 1.53 10.77
C GLY A 184 -0.77 2.49 11.49
N ILE A 185 -0.32 2.12 12.71
CA ILE A 185 0.57 2.93 13.55
C ILE A 185 1.88 3.26 12.80
N ALA A 186 2.56 2.26 12.23
CA ALA A 186 3.81 2.48 11.50
C ALA A 186 3.62 3.36 10.26
N SER A 187 2.48 3.25 9.58
CA SER A 187 2.16 4.07 8.40
C SER A 187 1.82 5.51 8.77
N ASP A 188 1.21 5.74 9.93
CA ASP A 188 0.94 7.08 10.44
C ASP A 188 2.24 7.78 10.82
N GLU A 189 3.12 7.11 11.55
CA GLU A 189 4.44 7.62 11.90
C GLU A 189 5.26 8.00 10.64
N LEU A 190 5.24 7.14 9.62
CA LEU A 190 5.89 7.42 8.35
C LEU A 190 5.30 8.66 7.65
N ALA A 191 3.98 8.83 7.67
CA ALA A 191 3.33 10.01 7.11
C ALA A 191 3.71 11.29 7.86
N GLU A 192 3.82 11.24 9.19
CA GLU A 192 4.28 12.38 10.02
C GLU A 192 5.73 12.74 9.73
N GLU A 193 6.64 11.76 9.64
CA GLU A 193 8.05 12.00 9.28
C GLU A 193 8.17 12.63 7.90
N LEU A 194 7.39 12.14 6.91
CA LEU A 194 7.35 12.70 5.56
C LEU A 194 6.85 14.15 5.56
N VAL A 195 5.79 14.47 6.30
CA VAL A 195 5.26 15.85 6.42
C VAL A 195 6.32 16.77 6.99
N ASN A 196 7.01 16.36 8.07
CA ASN A 196 8.05 17.14 8.71
C ASN A 196 9.25 17.38 7.76
N TRP A 197 9.66 16.35 7.02
CA TRP A 197 10.73 16.49 6.03
C TRP A 197 10.35 17.46 4.91
N LEU A 198 9.12 17.35 4.35
CA LEU A 198 8.64 18.26 3.31
C LEU A 198 8.52 19.71 3.79
N ALA A 199 8.12 19.92 5.05
CA ALA A 199 8.08 21.26 5.64
C ALA A 199 9.47 21.92 5.64
N ASN A 200 10.52 21.19 6.01
CA ASN A 200 11.90 21.67 5.97
C ASN A 200 12.37 21.98 4.54
N GLN A 201 11.92 21.23 3.52
CA GLN A 201 12.25 21.52 2.11
C GLN A 201 11.57 22.79 1.60
N GLU A 202 10.34 23.06 2.01
CA GLU A 202 9.61 24.27 1.61
C GLU A 202 10.18 25.52 2.29
N GLU A 203 10.63 25.44 3.55
CA GLU A 203 11.30 26.55 4.23
C GLU A 203 12.63 26.90 3.56
N ALA A 204 13.44 25.92 3.19
CA ALA A 204 14.72 26.13 2.50
C ALA A 204 14.52 26.83 1.14
N ASN A 205 13.46 26.46 0.39
CA ASN A 205 13.15 27.07 -0.91
C ASN A 205 12.60 28.51 -0.82
N THR A 206 12.16 28.96 0.35
CA THR A 206 11.62 30.34 0.54
C THR A 206 12.73 31.33 0.87
N LEU A 207 13.92 30.85 1.23
CA LEU A 207 15.08 31.66 1.62
C LEU A 207 16.06 31.96 0.46
N ASP A 208 15.90 31.29 -0.68
CA ASP A 208 16.67 31.48 -1.93
C ASP A 208 15.88 32.34 -2.95
#